data_590d80b2e0f80682a666a668b73b0f61
#
_entry.id   590d80b2e0f80682a666a668b73b0f61
#
_cell.length_a   1.000
_cell.length_b   1.000
_cell.length_c   1.000
_cell.angle_alpha   90.00
_cell.angle_beta   90.00
_cell.angle_gamma   90.00
#
_symmetry.space_group_name_H-M   'P 1'
#
loop_
_entity.id
_entity.type
_entity.pdbx_description
1 polymer ?
#
loop_
_entity_poly.entity_id
_entity_poly.type
_entity_poly.pdbx_seq_one_letter_code
_entity_poly.pdbx_strand_id
1 'polypeptide(L)'
;MEHTYTVALAGNPNVGKSTVFNRLTGLRQHTGNWPGKTVERAEGYFSQAGQRFRLVDLPGTYSLAADSPEEEVAGAFLQSGQADAVIVVVDASCLRRGLILALQLRQQTQRLVLCVNLMDEAARRGITPQTERLGQLLDVPVVATAARSGKGLAELRHQAAEVCRREPWEDGWKLTYAPPVEAALGLLETGMSRRRAVALLWGSPPTEGEQSLWQRAQQRLGALSGQALRDSLTASVVALAEEIGRQCVRCAGPDPHAPDRRLDRLLTSRLTGFPVMLLLLGLVFYLTIQGANAPSRLLSRWLTALEEPLRGLLAGAPWWVQGAVVDGIYRTVAWVVAVMLPPMAIFFHAAGGRRVSAQSGLLHGSVLPGGGCLRAAESHHGHGLRLQRLRRHRLPHHCQPQRAAGGHPHQLLCSMQRPLPYPYSPD
;
A
#
# COMPACT_ATOMS: atom_id res chain seq x y z
N MET A 1 -6.46 -3.42 41.43
CA MET A 1 -6.80 -3.47 39.98
C MET A 1 -5.55 -3.92 39.25
N GLU A 2 -5.60 -5.01 38.47
CA GLU A 2 -4.44 -5.41 37.67
C GLU A 2 -4.15 -4.34 36.62
N HIS A 3 -2.94 -3.84 36.63
CA HIS A 3 -2.49 -2.84 35.66
C HIS A 3 -2.47 -3.45 34.25
N THR A 4 -3.25 -2.90 33.34
CA THR A 4 -3.27 -3.36 31.92
C THR A 4 -2.36 -2.47 31.10
N TYR A 5 -1.26 -3.03 30.61
CA TYR A 5 -0.34 -2.31 29.71
C TYR A 5 -0.94 -2.15 28.32
N THR A 6 -0.66 -1.02 27.68
CA THR A 6 -1.06 -0.73 26.31
C THR A 6 0.13 -0.85 25.37
N VAL A 7 0.03 -1.74 24.38
CA VAL A 7 1.06 -1.95 23.37
C VAL A 7 0.53 -1.45 22.03
N ALA A 8 1.25 -0.53 21.40
CA ALA A 8 0.96 -0.07 20.04
C ALA A 8 1.60 -1.00 19.02
N LEU A 9 0.86 -1.36 17.96
CA LEU A 9 1.38 -2.12 16.84
C LEU A 9 1.50 -1.20 15.62
N ALA A 10 2.71 -0.88 15.23
CA ALA A 10 3.04 -0.03 14.09
C ALA A 10 3.70 -0.84 12.97
N GLY A 11 3.69 -0.32 11.76
CA GLY A 11 4.37 -0.95 10.62
C GLY A 11 3.85 -0.44 9.29
N ASN A 12 4.66 -0.64 8.25
CA ASN A 12 4.30 -0.24 6.90
C ASN A 12 3.11 -1.05 6.38
N PRO A 13 2.39 -0.56 5.37
CA PRO A 13 1.39 -1.37 4.68
C PRO A 13 1.99 -2.67 4.12
N ASN A 14 1.22 -3.76 4.18
CA ASN A 14 1.55 -5.07 3.62
C ASN A 14 2.74 -5.84 4.26
N VAL A 15 3.24 -5.42 5.42
CA VAL A 15 4.27 -6.15 6.18
C VAL A 15 3.72 -7.33 7.00
N GLY A 16 2.42 -7.59 6.90
CA GLY A 16 1.74 -8.63 7.68
C GLY A 16 1.30 -8.17 9.08
N LYS A 17 1.19 -6.85 9.32
CA LYS A 17 0.78 -6.24 10.60
C LYS A 17 -0.53 -6.83 11.12
N SER A 18 -1.60 -6.87 10.31
CA SER A 18 -2.90 -7.44 10.69
C SER A 18 -2.82 -8.95 10.98
N THR A 19 -1.91 -9.69 10.32
CA THR A 19 -1.68 -11.09 10.64
C THR A 19 -1.03 -11.26 12.02
N VAL A 20 -0.02 -10.43 12.34
CA VAL A 20 0.60 -10.40 13.67
C VAL A 20 -0.43 -10.04 14.72
N PHE A 21 -1.23 -8.98 14.51
CA PHE A 21 -2.30 -8.56 15.39
C PHE A 21 -3.29 -9.70 15.69
N ASN A 22 -3.85 -10.31 14.65
CA ASN A 22 -4.85 -11.38 14.78
C ASN A 22 -4.28 -12.62 15.49
N ARG A 23 -3.02 -12.94 15.26
CA ARG A 23 -2.35 -14.08 15.92
C ARG A 23 -2.02 -13.80 17.38
N LEU A 24 -1.68 -12.55 17.73
CA LEU A 24 -1.43 -12.17 19.12
C LEU A 24 -2.73 -12.14 19.95
N THR A 25 -3.81 -11.61 19.39
CA THR A 25 -5.10 -11.41 20.07
C THR A 25 -6.05 -12.60 19.96
N GLY A 26 -5.72 -13.63 19.15
CA GLY A 26 -6.58 -14.77 18.92
C GLY A 26 -7.88 -14.41 18.19
N LEU A 27 -7.87 -13.44 17.26
CA LEU A 27 -9.02 -12.91 16.52
C LEU A 27 -10.09 -12.24 17.40
N ARG A 28 -9.80 -11.99 18.66
CA ARG A 28 -10.67 -11.23 19.58
C ARG A 28 -10.34 -9.75 19.47
N GLN A 29 -10.95 -9.09 18.51
CA GLN A 29 -10.72 -7.67 18.24
C GLN A 29 -12.02 -6.88 18.35
N HIS A 30 -11.90 -5.65 18.82
CA HIS A 30 -12.92 -4.61 18.68
C HIS A 30 -12.49 -3.67 17.58
N THR A 31 -13.33 -3.50 16.59
CA THR A 31 -13.09 -2.57 15.48
C THR A 31 -13.97 -1.33 15.64
N GLY A 32 -13.44 -0.18 15.31
CA GLY A 32 -14.12 1.11 15.32
C GLY A 32 -13.34 2.10 14.47
N ASN A 33 -13.69 3.38 14.56
CA ASN A 33 -12.91 4.43 13.91
C ASN A 33 -12.17 5.25 14.97
N TRP A 34 -11.04 5.82 14.57
CA TRP A 34 -10.35 6.78 15.43
C TRP A 34 -11.23 8.01 15.63
N PRO A 35 -11.29 8.59 16.86
CA PRO A 35 -12.15 9.72 17.16
C PRO A 35 -11.95 10.87 16.19
N GLY A 36 -13.03 11.31 15.54
CA GLY A 36 -13.00 12.42 14.56
C GLY A 36 -12.30 12.15 13.23
N LYS A 37 -11.94 10.90 12.94
CA LYS A 37 -11.27 10.49 11.69
C LYS A 37 -12.01 9.31 11.03
N THR A 38 -11.88 9.19 9.71
CA THR A 38 -12.43 8.05 8.93
C THR A 38 -11.51 6.84 8.90
N VAL A 39 -10.48 6.84 9.75
CA VAL A 39 -9.44 5.80 9.83
C VAL A 39 -9.90 4.70 10.77
N GLU A 40 -9.79 3.44 10.34
CA GLU A 40 -10.15 2.28 11.14
C GLU A 40 -9.20 2.09 12.35
N ARG A 41 -9.78 1.72 13.48
CA ARG A 41 -9.07 1.37 14.71
C ARG A 41 -9.41 -0.05 15.09
N ALA A 42 -8.40 -0.88 15.32
CA ALA A 42 -8.57 -2.22 15.87
C ALA A 42 -7.85 -2.33 17.22
N GLU A 43 -8.55 -2.89 18.18
CA GLU A 43 -8.00 -3.18 19.51
C GLU A 43 -8.26 -4.63 19.87
N GLY A 44 -7.32 -5.23 20.57
CA GLY A 44 -7.43 -6.59 21.09
C GLY A 44 -6.63 -6.79 22.36
N TYR A 45 -6.70 -7.97 22.91
CA TYR A 45 -6.00 -8.29 24.16
C TYR A 45 -5.20 -9.58 24.00
N PHE A 46 -4.04 -9.62 24.62
CA PHE A 46 -3.30 -10.85 24.86
C PHE A 46 -2.83 -10.92 26.30
N SER A 47 -2.48 -12.12 26.74
CA SER A 47 -1.96 -12.35 28.10
C SER A 47 -0.58 -12.98 28.02
N GLN A 48 0.33 -12.54 28.90
CA GLN A 48 1.67 -13.09 29.06
C GLN A 48 2.05 -13.11 30.54
N ALA A 49 2.45 -14.28 31.05
CA ALA A 49 2.84 -14.48 32.45
C ALA A 49 1.78 -13.95 33.43
N GLY A 50 0.50 -14.26 33.19
CA GLY A 50 -0.62 -13.84 34.06
C GLY A 50 -1.05 -12.38 33.91
N GLN A 51 -0.32 -11.56 33.17
CA GLN A 51 -0.61 -10.15 32.92
C GLN A 51 -1.37 -9.92 31.63
N ARG A 52 -2.31 -8.96 31.63
CA ARG A 52 -3.12 -8.59 30.46
C ARG A 52 -2.51 -7.38 29.76
N PHE A 53 -2.45 -7.45 28.44
CA PHE A 53 -1.96 -6.39 27.55
C PHE A 53 -3.04 -6.02 26.55
N ARG A 54 -3.29 -4.73 26.39
CA ARG A 54 -4.14 -4.16 25.34
C ARG A 54 -3.27 -3.88 24.11
N LEU A 55 -3.56 -4.50 22.99
CA LEU A 55 -2.88 -4.27 21.72
C LEU A 55 -3.72 -3.33 20.87
N VAL A 56 -3.15 -2.21 20.45
CA VAL A 56 -3.79 -1.21 19.60
C VAL A 56 -3.13 -1.23 18.25
N ASP A 57 -3.88 -1.55 17.19
CA ASP A 57 -3.38 -1.55 15.81
C ASP A 57 -3.39 -0.13 15.26
N LEU A 58 -2.20 0.41 14.98
CA LEU A 58 -2.06 1.72 14.34
C LEU A 58 -2.25 1.58 12.83
N PRO A 59 -2.74 2.63 12.15
CA PRO A 59 -2.80 2.65 10.69
C PRO A 59 -1.43 2.34 10.08
N GLY A 60 -1.42 1.64 8.93
CA GLY A 60 -0.17 1.33 8.22
C GLY A 60 0.42 2.60 7.63
N THR A 61 1.62 2.98 8.08
CA THR A 61 2.30 4.21 7.68
C THR A 61 3.73 3.94 7.24
N TYR A 62 4.25 4.76 6.36
CA TYR A 62 5.65 4.69 5.94
C TYR A 62 6.56 5.61 6.75
N SER A 63 5.99 6.62 7.36
CA SER A 63 6.67 7.69 8.09
C SER A 63 5.74 8.24 9.17
N LEU A 64 6.27 9.01 10.08
CA LEU A 64 5.53 9.80 11.07
C LEU A 64 5.49 11.30 10.69
N ALA A 65 5.75 11.64 9.42
CA ALA A 65 5.84 13.02 8.95
C ALA A 65 4.49 13.77 8.86
N ALA A 66 3.38 13.10 9.15
CA ALA A 66 2.01 13.66 9.15
C ALA A 66 1.54 14.19 7.78
N ASP A 67 1.98 13.54 6.71
CA ASP A 67 1.57 13.90 5.34
C ASP A 67 0.23 13.24 4.94
N SER A 68 -0.26 12.28 5.73
CA SER A 68 -1.54 11.59 5.53
C SER A 68 -2.36 11.53 6.83
N PRO A 69 -3.70 11.36 6.73
CA PRO A 69 -4.57 11.18 7.89
C PRO A 69 -4.16 10.00 8.78
N GLU A 70 -3.65 8.93 8.17
CA GLU A 70 -3.16 7.73 8.85
C GLU A 70 -1.89 8.03 9.65
N GLU A 71 -0.95 8.80 9.10
CA GLU A 71 0.28 9.21 9.76
C GLU A 71 0.01 10.18 10.91
N GLU A 72 -0.93 11.11 10.71
CA GLU A 72 -1.38 12.02 11.76
C GLU A 72 -1.96 11.26 12.96
N VAL A 73 -2.82 10.25 12.72
CA VAL A 73 -3.42 9.42 13.77
C VAL A 73 -2.35 8.62 14.50
N ALA A 74 -1.45 7.96 13.77
CA ALA A 74 -0.37 7.17 14.37
C ALA A 74 0.56 8.05 15.21
N GLY A 75 0.97 9.20 14.69
CA GLY A 75 1.81 10.17 15.39
C GLY A 75 1.16 10.72 16.64
N ALA A 76 -0.11 11.14 16.56
CA ALA A 76 -0.86 11.66 17.71
C ALA A 76 -1.01 10.61 18.82
N PHE A 77 -1.32 9.36 18.47
CA PHE A 77 -1.42 8.29 19.47
C PHE A 77 -0.08 8.01 20.17
N LEU A 78 1.01 7.97 19.43
CA LEU A 78 2.34 7.73 19.98
C LEU A 78 2.81 8.89 20.86
N GLN A 79 2.48 10.15 20.49
CA GLN A 79 2.81 11.33 21.29
C GLN A 79 1.92 11.50 22.53
N SER A 80 0.73 10.92 22.55
CA SER A 80 -0.20 11.00 23.70
C SER A 80 0.30 10.30 24.96
N GLY A 81 1.36 9.49 24.88
CA GLY A 81 1.88 8.72 26.01
C GLY A 81 0.98 7.56 26.45
N GLN A 82 -0.06 7.23 25.69
CA GLN A 82 -0.97 6.12 26.01
C GLN A 82 -0.36 4.74 25.79
N ALA A 83 0.69 4.64 24.97
CA ALA A 83 1.39 3.40 24.70
C ALA A 83 2.54 3.19 25.71
N ASP A 84 2.50 2.09 26.46
CA ASP A 84 3.58 1.66 27.35
C ASP A 84 4.76 1.07 26.55
N ALA A 85 4.48 0.44 25.40
CA ALA A 85 5.49 -0.06 24.47
C ALA A 85 4.98 -0.05 23.03
N VAL A 86 5.91 -0.11 22.06
CA VAL A 86 5.60 -0.15 20.63
C VAL A 86 6.23 -1.39 19.99
N ILE A 87 5.43 -2.18 19.30
CA ILE A 87 5.92 -3.23 18.40
C ILE A 87 5.93 -2.68 16.99
N VAL A 88 7.10 -2.66 16.34
CA VAL A 88 7.23 -2.23 14.94
C VAL A 88 7.40 -3.45 14.06
N VAL A 89 6.44 -3.69 13.17
CA VAL A 89 6.47 -4.81 12.21
C VAL A 89 7.13 -4.36 10.92
N VAL A 90 8.20 -5.06 10.55
CA VAL A 90 8.94 -4.81 9.30
C VAL A 90 9.01 -6.07 8.46
N ASP A 91 9.11 -5.91 7.14
CA ASP A 91 9.26 -7.01 6.19
C ASP A 91 10.72 -7.42 6.08
N ALA A 92 11.01 -8.68 6.38
CA ALA A 92 12.34 -9.28 6.28
C ALA A 92 12.94 -9.20 4.86
N SER A 93 12.09 -9.22 3.82
CA SER A 93 12.52 -9.16 2.42
C SER A 93 12.81 -7.73 1.93
N CYS A 94 12.27 -6.71 2.63
CA CYS A 94 12.41 -5.29 2.32
C CYS A 94 12.81 -4.47 3.56
N LEU A 95 13.77 -4.98 4.33
CA LEU A 95 14.13 -4.46 5.65
C LEU A 95 14.42 -2.96 5.66
N ARG A 96 15.18 -2.44 4.67
CA ARG A 96 15.53 -1.01 4.59
C ARG A 96 14.32 -0.09 4.65
N ARG A 97 13.22 -0.45 3.98
CA ARG A 97 12.00 0.36 3.95
C ARG A 97 11.31 0.41 5.32
N GLY A 98 11.30 -0.72 6.03
CA GLY A 98 10.73 -0.81 7.38
C GLY A 98 11.57 -0.12 8.44
N LEU A 99 12.88 -0.06 8.24
CA LEU A 99 13.81 0.59 9.16
C LEU A 99 13.60 2.10 9.26
N ILE A 100 13.10 2.77 8.23
CA ILE A 100 12.81 4.21 8.27
C ILE A 100 11.80 4.51 9.39
N LEU A 101 10.67 3.81 9.40
CA LEU A 101 9.66 3.96 10.45
C LEU A 101 10.20 3.51 11.83
N ALA A 102 10.93 2.41 11.86
CA ALA A 102 11.53 1.90 13.10
C ALA A 102 12.50 2.90 13.73
N LEU A 103 13.33 3.57 12.93
CA LEU A 103 14.26 4.59 13.39
C LEU A 103 13.55 5.87 13.86
N GLN A 104 12.48 6.29 13.19
CA GLN A 104 11.67 7.41 13.65
C GLN A 104 11.01 7.10 15.01
N LEU A 105 10.48 5.89 15.18
CA LEU A 105 9.89 5.46 16.44
C LEU A 105 10.93 5.30 17.54
N ARG A 106 12.11 4.78 17.24
CA ARG A 106 13.21 4.63 18.19
C ARG A 106 13.67 5.96 18.78
N GLN A 107 13.57 7.03 18.02
CA GLN A 107 13.84 8.38 18.52
C GLN A 107 12.78 8.88 19.51
N GLN A 108 11.54 8.40 19.38
CA GLN A 108 10.41 8.83 20.24
C GLN A 108 10.26 7.98 21.49
N THR A 109 10.60 6.69 21.43
CA THR A 109 10.47 5.78 22.56
C THR A 109 11.64 4.79 22.65
N GLN A 110 12.02 4.49 23.88
CA GLN A 110 12.96 3.41 24.20
C GLN A 110 12.25 2.06 24.27
N ARG A 111 10.97 2.07 24.63
CA ARG A 111 10.15 0.87 24.80
C ARG A 111 9.64 0.37 23.46
N LEU A 112 10.56 -0.13 22.63
CA LEU A 112 10.31 -0.59 21.29
C LEU A 112 10.78 -2.03 21.10
N VAL A 113 9.97 -2.85 20.44
CA VAL A 113 10.33 -4.20 19.97
C VAL A 113 10.24 -4.21 18.45
N LEU A 114 11.32 -4.61 17.76
CA LEU A 114 11.32 -4.76 16.32
C LEU A 114 10.91 -6.19 15.93
N CYS A 115 9.76 -6.33 15.28
CA CYS A 115 9.25 -7.60 14.75
C CYS A 115 9.63 -7.72 13.27
N VAL A 116 10.63 -8.52 12.95
CA VAL A 116 11.03 -8.83 11.57
C VAL A 116 10.18 -9.98 11.07
N ASN A 117 9.12 -9.65 10.35
CA ASN A 117 8.11 -10.60 9.87
C ASN A 117 8.40 -11.07 8.43
N LEU A 118 7.65 -12.07 7.95
CA LEU A 118 7.80 -12.68 6.62
C LEU A 118 9.16 -13.36 6.43
N MET A 119 9.75 -13.91 7.51
CA MET A 119 11.02 -14.63 7.46
C MET A 119 11.00 -15.84 6.52
N ASP A 120 9.85 -16.49 6.38
CA ASP A 120 9.62 -17.59 5.44
C ASP A 120 9.67 -17.13 3.97
N GLU A 121 9.20 -15.92 3.68
CA GLU A 121 9.27 -15.33 2.35
C GLU A 121 10.69 -14.83 2.03
N ALA A 122 11.37 -14.19 3.00
CA ALA A 122 12.75 -13.77 2.87
C ALA A 122 13.69 -14.97 2.61
N ALA A 123 13.51 -16.08 3.34
CA ALA A 123 14.28 -17.30 3.14
C ALA A 123 14.08 -17.90 1.73
N ARG A 124 12.86 -17.90 1.21
CA ARG A 124 12.57 -18.32 -0.18
C ARG A 124 13.27 -17.45 -1.23
N ARG A 125 13.51 -16.17 -0.91
CA ARG A 125 14.21 -15.22 -1.76
C ARG A 125 15.74 -15.22 -1.55
N GLY A 126 16.27 -16.11 -0.70
CA GLY A 126 17.69 -16.16 -0.35
C GLY A 126 18.15 -14.96 0.49
N ILE A 127 17.24 -14.27 1.16
CA ILE A 127 17.52 -13.11 2.01
C ILE A 127 17.53 -13.58 3.47
N THR A 128 18.63 -13.29 4.16
CA THR A 128 18.80 -13.64 5.57
C THR A 128 19.10 -12.36 6.38
N PRO A 129 18.10 -11.78 7.07
CA PRO A 129 18.35 -10.70 8.01
C PRO A 129 19.11 -11.19 9.24
N GLN A 130 20.10 -10.43 9.67
CA GLN A 130 20.86 -10.68 10.90
C GLN A 130 20.19 -9.97 12.08
N THR A 131 19.25 -10.64 12.73
CA THR A 131 18.43 -10.05 13.80
C THR A 131 19.24 -9.65 15.02
N GLU A 132 20.26 -10.41 15.39
CA GLU A 132 21.16 -10.06 16.51
C GLU A 132 21.93 -8.78 16.23
N ARG A 133 22.54 -8.67 15.03
CA ARG A 133 23.26 -7.46 14.62
C ARG A 133 22.34 -6.24 14.57
N LEU A 134 21.11 -6.45 14.08
CA LEU A 134 20.10 -5.42 14.04
C LEU A 134 19.71 -4.92 15.43
N GLY A 135 19.56 -5.84 16.39
CA GLY A 135 19.32 -5.52 17.79
C GLY A 135 20.45 -4.69 18.42
N GLN A 136 21.71 -5.07 18.15
CA GLN A 136 22.88 -4.33 18.62
C GLN A 136 22.95 -2.90 18.04
N LEU A 137 22.66 -2.73 16.74
CA LEU A 137 22.71 -1.41 16.08
C LEU A 137 21.57 -0.47 16.50
N LEU A 138 20.40 -1.02 16.79
CA LEU A 138 19.22 -0.23 17.19
C LEU A 138 19.07 -0.13 18.71
N ASP A 139 19.79 -0.94 19.48
CA ASP A 139 19.66 -1.09 20.92
C ASP A 139 18.22 -1.38 21.35
N VAL A 140 17.58 -2.36 20.67
CA VAL A 140 16.22 -2.83 20.95
C VAL A 140 16.12 -4.34 20.78
N PRO A 141 15.18 -5.02 21.45
CA PRO A 141 14.85 -6.41 21.17
C PRO A 141 14.37 -6.57 19.73
N VAL A 142 14.92 -7.57 19.02
CA VAL A 142 14.52 -7.90 17.65
C VAL A 142 14.05 -9.35 17.59
N VAL A 143 12.83 -9.56 17.12
CA VAL A 143 12.20 -10.87 17.04
C VAL A 143 11.91 -11.23 15.59
N ALA A 144 12.47 -12.37 15.14
CA ALA A 144 12.18 -12.94 13.84
C ALA A 144 10.85 -13.69 13.86
N THR A 145 9.93 -13.36 12.96
CA THR A 145 8.61 -13.96 12.92
C THR A 145 8.22 -14.42 11.52
N ALA A 146 7.40 -15.48 11.47
CA ALA A 146 6.59 -15.85 10.32
C ALA A 146 5.16 -15.97 10.82
N ALA A 147 4.47 -14.83 10.91
CA ALA A 147 3.16 -14.72 11.57
C ALA A 147 2.11 -15.66 11.00
N ARG A 148 2.17 -15.97 9.70
CA ARG A 148 1.27 -16.91 9.04
C ARG A 148 1.35 -18.32 9.66
N SER A 149 2.55 -18.80 9.93
CA SER A 149 2.80 -20.12 10.57
C SER A 149 2.79 -20.07 12.10
N GLY A 150 2.77 -18.87 12.70
CA GLY A 150 2.83 -18.71 14.15
C GLY A 150 4.24 -18.70 14.73
N LYS A 151 5.29 -18.87 13.91
CA LYS A 151 6.68 -18.94 14.38
C LYS A 151 7.13 -17.57 14.92
N GLY A 152 7.78 -17.56 16.09
CA GLY A 152 8.32 -16.36 16.74
C GLY A 152 7.30 -15.52 17.54
N LEU A 153 5.99 -15.82 17.46
CA LEU A 153 4.98 -15.01 18.15
C LEU A 153 4.97 -15.15 19.68
N ALA A 154 5.37 -16.30 20.21
CA ALA A 154 5.53 -16.49 21.66
C ALA A 154 6.66 -15.60 22.20
N GLU A 155 7.79 -15.57 21.49
CA GLU A 155 8.92 -14.70 21.80
C GLU A 155 8.54 -13.22 21.68
N LEU A 156 7.78 -12.85 20.64
CA LEU A 156 7.31 -11.48 20.47
C LEU A 156 6.44 -11.01 21.65
N ARG A 157 5.54 -11.87 22.16
CA ARG A 157 4.76 -11.57 23.38
C ARG A 157 5.64 -11.41 24.60
N HIS A 158 6.62 -12.28 24.74
CA HIS A 158 7.57 -12.23 25.86
C HIS A 158 8.36 -10.93 25.85
N GLN A 159 8.98 -10.58 24.73
CA GLN A 159 9.77 -9.37 24.58
C GLN A 159 8.92 -8.10 24.75
N ALA A 160 7.68 -8.08 24.23
CA ALA A 160 6.77 -6.97 24.43
C ALA A 160 6.42 -6.76 25.91
N ALA A 161 6.18 -7.85 26.65
CA ALA A 161 5.90 -7.80 28.07
C ALA A 161 7.11 -7.33 28.90
N GLU A 162 8.32 -7.80 28.55
CA GLU A 162 9.56 -7.37 29.19
C GLU A 162 9.82 -5.87 28.99
N VAL A 163 9.65 -5.38 27.76
CA VAL A 163 9.85 -3.96 27.45
C VAL A 163 8.82 -3.07 28.14
N CYS A 164 7.57 -3.50 28.32
CA CYS A 164 6.54 -2.76 29.08
C CYS A 164 6.92 -2.61 30.56
N ARG A 165 7.57 -3.63 31.15
CA ARG A 165 7.95 -3.64 32.58
C ARG A 165 9.26 -2.91 32.85
N ARG A 166 10.08 -2.72 31.80
CA ARG A 166 11.38 -2.09 31.97
C ARG A 166 11.20 -0.63 32.37
N GLU A 167 11.93 -0.22 33.40
CA GLU A 167 11.96 1.19 33.79
C GLU A 167 12.64 2.03 32.68
N PRO A 168 12.28 3.32 32.54
CA PRO A 168 12.99 4.21 31.62
C PRO A 168 14.47 4.26 31.98
N TRP A 169 15.33 4.04 31.00
CA TRP A 169 16.78 4.11 31.15
C TRP A 169 17.37 5.17 30.24
N GLU A 170 18.48 5.76 30.62
CA GLU A 170 19.24 6.60 29.71
C GLU A 170 19.97 5.69 28.73
N ASP A 171 19.59 5.76 27.45
CA ASP A 171 20.27 5.03 26.39
C ASP A 171 21.27 5.94 25.66
N GLY A 172 22.39 5.38 25.30
CA GLY A 172 23.41 6.05 24.50
C GLY A 172 23.08 6.10 23.01
N TRP A 173 21.94 5.50 22.57
CA TRP A 173 21.59 5.44 21.16
C TRP A 173 21.16 6.81 20.64
N LYS A 174 21.83 7.27 19.59
CA LYS A 174 21.57 8.56 18.93
C LYS A 174 21.63 8.42 17.42
N LEU A 175 20.67 9.02 16.74
CA LEU A 175 20.77 9.28 15.32
C LEU A 175 21.51 10.62 15.13
N THR A 176 22.51 10.63 14.26
CA THR A 176 23.26 11.86 13.91
C THR A 176 22.64 12.51 12.70
N TYR A 177 22.33 13.79 12.83
CA TYR A 177 21.75 14.60 11.79
C TYR A 177 22.81 15.43 11.06
N ALA A 178 22.39 16.14 10.01
CA ALA A 178 23.24 17.11 9.34
C ALA A 178 23.74 18.19 10.31
N PRO A 179 24.96 18.75 10.11
CA PRO A 179 25.58 19.67 11.08
C PRO A 179 24.72 20.85 11.55
N PRO A 180 23.91 21.52 10.69
CA PRO A 180 23.03 22.60 11.16
C PRO A 180 21.95 22.12 12.14
N VAL A 181 21.43 20.92 11.91
CA VAL A 181 20.40 20.30 12.75
C VAL A 181 21.01 19.86 14.08
N GLU A 182 22.20 19.25 14.09
CA GLU A 182 22.91 18.90 15.33
C GLU A 182 23.26 20.12 16.15
N ALA A 183 23.65 21.24 15.52
CA ALA A 183 23.90 22.48 16.23
C ALA A 183 22.64 23.06 16.90
N ALA A 184 21.47 22.94 16.27
CA ALA A 184 20.19 23.31 16.85
C ALA A 184 19.77 22.37 17.99
N LEU A 185 19.98 21.04 17.81
CA LEU A 185 19.73 20.03 18.84
C LEU A 185 20.60 20.29 20.09
N GLY A 186 21.89 20.57 19.92
CA GLY A 186 22.79 20.90 21.03
C GLY A 186 22.31 22.09 21.86
N LEU A 187 21.69 23.11 21.22
CA LEU A 187 21.06 24.22 21.92
C LEU A 187 19.81 23.79 22.70
N LEU A 188 18.96 22.96 22.11
CA LEU A 188 17.73 22.48 22.75
C LEU A 188 18.04 21.53 23.92
N GLU A 189 19.08 20.72 23.81
CA GLU A 189 19.52 19.76 24.84
C GLU A 189 20.03 20.47 26.12
N THR A 190 20.32 21.78 26.09
CA THR A 190 20.67 22.54 27.29
C THR A 190 19.50 22.67 28.27
N GLY A 191 18.25 22.51 27.83
CA GLY A 191 17.06 22.68 28.67
C GLY A 191 16.03 21.56 28.56
N MET A 192 16.26 20.57 27.69
CA MET A 192 15.34 19.43 27.52
C MET A 192 16.07 18.17 27.07
N SER A 193 15.39 17.01 27.17
CA SER A 193 15.95 15.75 26.64
C SER A 193 16.08 15.81 25.12
N ARG A 194 17.08 15.09 24.55
CA ARG A 194 17.27 14.97 23.10
C ARG A 194 16.00 14.49 22.39
N ARG A 195 15.26 13.57 23.02
CA ARG A 195 13.98 13.05 22.49
C ARG A 195 12.96 14.18 22.32
N ARG A 196 12.81 15.03 23.32
CA ARG A 196 11.91 16.20 23.25
C ARG A 196 12.37 17.20 22.20
N ALA A 197 13.68 17.47 22.13
CA ALA A 197 14.29 18.33 21.13
C ALA A 197 14.04 17.83 19.69
N VAL A 198 14.20 16.54 19.45
CA VAL A 198 13.90 15.90 18.17
C VAL A 198 12.40 16.00 17.83
N ALA A 199 11.51 15.77 18.80
CA ALA A 199 10.07 15.92 18.60
C ALA A 199 9.67 17.35 18.19
N LEU A 200 10.32 18.38 18.75
CA LEU A 200 10.12 19.77 18.34
C LEU A 200 10.54 20.00 16.88
N LEU A 201 11.67 19.43 16.47
CA LEU A 201 12.14 19.53 15.08
C LEU A 201 11.20 18.83 14.10
N TRP A 202 10.53 17.76 14.50
CA TRP A 202 9.51 17.06 13.72
C TRP A 202 8.14 17.76 13.73
N GLY A 203 7.98 18.88 14.45
CA GLY A 203 6.79 19.71 14.43
C GLY A 203 5.89 19.61 15.67
N SER A 204 6.33 18.94 16.74
CA SER A 204 5.60 19.02 18.02
C SER A 204 5.59 20.47 18.53
N PRO A 205 4.46 20.99 19.08
CA PRO A 205 4.42 22.36 19.58
C PRO A 205 5.32 22.51 20.82
N PRO A 206 6.07 23.64 20.95
CA PRO A 206 6.81 23.94 22.15
C PRO A 206 5.86 24.34 23.29
N THR A 207 6.21 23.95 24.52
CA THR A 207 5.54 24.44 25.74
C THR A 207 5.99 25.87 26.05
N GLU A 208 5.27 26.59 26.91
CA GLU A 208 5.61 27.98 27.27
C GLU A 208 7.06 28.13 27.75
N GLY A 209 7.56 27.18 28.55
CA GLY A 209 8.95 27.16 29.03
C GLY A 209 10.00 26.86 27.96
N GLU A 210 9.62 26.23 26.86
CA GLU A 210 10.51 25.82 25.76
C GLU A 210 10.62 26.90 24.65
N GLN A 211 9.69 27.85 24.60
CA GLN A 211 9.59 28.82 23.49
C GLN A 211 10.87 29.62 23.26
N SER A 212 11.55 30.07 24.31
CA SER A 212 12.77 30.85 24.19
C SER A 212 13.94 30.03 23.61
N LEU A 213 14.03 28.75 24.00
CA LEU A 213 15.03 27.82 23.46
C LEU A 213 14.71 27.47 22.01
N TRP A 214 13.44 27.26 21.70
CA TRP A 214 12.96 26.95 20.35
C TRP A 214 13.25 28.10 19.37
N GLN A 215 12.99 29.36 19.76
CA GLN A 215 13.31 30.54 18.93
C GLN A 215 14.81 30.64 18.63
N ARG A 216 15.68 30.39 19.61
CA ARG A 216 17.13 30.37 19.41
C ARG A 216 17.56 29.23 18.48
N ALA A 217 16.96 28.06 18.60
CA ALA A 217 17.22 26.92 17.73
C ALA A 217 16.79 27.22 16.29
N GLN A 218 15.63 27.86 16.09
CA GLN A 218 15.18 28.30 14.77
C GLN A 218 16.14 29.32 14.13
N GLN A 219 16.65 30.28 14.89
CA GLN A 219 17.67 31.18 14.40
C GLN A 219 18.96 30.46 13.97
N ARG A 220 19.33 29.39 14.70
CA ARG A 220 20.50 28.56 14.36
C ARG A 220 20.31 27.73 13.12
N LEU A 221 19.08 27.22 12.90
CA LEU A 221 18.71 26.52 11.68
C LEU A 221 18.76 27.42 10.44
N GLY A 222 18.56 28.74 10.58
CA GLY A 222 18.66 29.71 9.51
C GLY A 222 17.69 29.42 8.36
N ALA A 223 18.21 29.16 7.17
CA ALA A 223 17.42 28.85 5.99
C ALA A 223 16.74 27.46 6.03
N LEU A 224 17.18 26.56 6.93
CA LEU A 224 16.56 25.25 7.13
C LEU A 224 15.29 25.40 7.97
N SER A 225 14.15 25.74 7.34
CA SER A 225 12.85 25.87 8.00
C SER A 225 11.76 25.12 7.22
N GLY A 226 10.68 24.77 7.90
CA GLY A 226 9.52 24.15 7.26
C GLY A 226 9.87 22.86 6.52
N GLN A 227 9.60 22.81 5.22
CA GLN A 227 9.82 21.61 4.40
C GLN A 227 11.30 21.23 4.28
N ALA A 228 12.20 22.20 4.11
CA ALA A 228 13.64 21.92 3.99
C ALA A 228 14.22 21.25 5.24
N LEU A 229 13.73 21.60 6.44
CA LEU A 229 14.10 20.93 7.68
C LEU A 229 13.60 19.49 7.70
N ARG A 230 12.33 19.26 7.36
CA ARG A 230 11.76 17.90 7.28
C ARG A 230 12.51 17.01 6.29
N ASP A 231 12.86 17.55 5.12
CA ASP A 231 13.64 16.84 4.11
C ASP A 231 15.03 16.46 4.64
N SER A 232 15.72 17.38 5.35
CA SER A 232 17.03 17.12 5.96
C SER A 232 16.95 16.05 7.08
N LEU A 233 15.92 16.10 7.93
CA LEU A 233 15.69 15.11 8.97
C LEU A 233 15.41 13.73 8.34
N THR A 234 14.54 13.68 7.35
CA THR A 234 14.19 12.45 6.63
C THR A 234 15.41 11.86 5.91
N ALA A 235 16.22 12.69 5.24
CA ALA A 235 17.44 12.25 4.57
C ALA A 235 18.40 11.56 5.54
N SER A 236 18.57 12.09 6.74
CA SER A 236 19.42 11.48 7.77
C SER A 236 18.89 10.12 8.25
N VAL A 237 17.58 10.00 8.44
CA VAL A 237 16.93 8.73 8.80
C VAL A 237 17.10 7.69 7.68
N VAL A 238 16.88 8.10 6.43
CA VAL A 238 17.04 7.21 5.25
C VAL A 238 18.47 6.74 5.11
N ALA A 239 19.45 7.64 5.24
CA ALA A 239 20.87 7.30 5.16
C ALA A 239 21.27 6.23 6.21
N LEU A 240 20.80 6.40 7.45
CA LEU A 240 21.05 5.42 8.50
C LEU A 240 20.30 4.09 8.24
N ALA A 241 19.07 4.15 7.75
CA ALA A 241 18.31 2.93 7.39
C ALA A 241 19.01 2.13 6.28
N GLU A 242 19.59 2.81 5.30
CA GLU A 242 20.37 2.18 4.23
C GLU A 242 21.66 1.55 4.76
N GLU A 243 22.35 2.25 5.64
CA GLU A 243 23.60 1.74 6.25
C GLU A 243 23.33 0.50 7.10
N ILE A 244 22.34 0.55 8.01
CA ILE A 244 21.94 -0.61 8.81
C ILE A 244 21.47 -1.74 7.90
N GLY A 245 20.67 -1.45 6.86
CA GLY A 245 20.21 -2.44 5.91
C GLY A 245 21.34 -3.14 5.16
N ARG A 246 22.39 -2.42 4.78
CA ARG A 246 23.60 -3.01 4.17
C ARG A 246 24.36 -3.94 5.12
N GLN A 247 24.46 -3.54 6.40
CA GLN A 247 25.18 -4.34 7.41
C GLN A 247 24.40 -5.57 7.88
N CYS A 248 23.06 -5.51 7.90
CA CYS A 248 22.21 -6.54 8.50
C CYS A 248 21.55 -7.50 7.52
N VAL A 249 21.65 -7.27 6.20
CA VAL A 249 21.03 -8.14 5.20
C VAL A 249 22.11 -8.89 4.42
N ARG A 250 22.12 -10.21 4.56
CA ARG A 250 22.93 -11.09 3.71
C ARG A 250 22.05 -11.67 2.62
N CYS A 251 22.47 -11.52 1.38
CA CYS A 251 21.86 -12.21 0.25
C CYS A 251 22.73 -13.43 -0.05
N ALA A 252 22.21 -14.63 0.23
CA ALA A 252 22.91 -15.89 -0.06
C ALA A 252 22.48 -16.39 -1.44
N GLY A 253 23.41 -16.41 -2.38
CA GLY A 253 23.20 -17.01 -3.70
C GLY A 253 23.03 -16.04 -4.85
N PRO A 254 23.08 -16.56 -6.09
CA PRO A 254 22.73 -15.78 -7.26
C PRO A 254 21.29 -15.33 -7.14
N ASP A 255 21.05 -14.07 -7.40
CA ASP A 255 19.74 -13.44 -7.36
C ASP A 255 18.70 -14.27 -8.13
N PRO A 256 17.68 -14.84 -7.48
CA PRO A 256 16.69 -15.69 -8.13
C PRO A 256 15.91 -14.96 -9.23
N HIS A 257 15.92 -13.62 -9.22
CA HIS A 257 15.33 -12.77 -10.24
C HIS A 257 16.33 -12.26 -11.30
N ALA A 258 17.56 -12.75 -11.29
CA ALA A 258 18.56 -12.39 -12.30
C ALA A 258 18.06 -12.67 -13.75
N PRO A 259 17.40 -13.82 -14.05
CA PRO A 259 16.82 -14.03 -15.40
C PRO A 259 15.70 -13.05 -15.72
N ASP A 260 14.81 -12.76 -14.74
CA ASP A 260 13.71 -11.82 -14.94
C ASP A 260 14.25 -10.41 -15.21
N ARG A 261 15.27 -9.96 -14.46
CA ARG A 261 15.92 -8.66 -14.71
C ARG A 261 16.68 -8.59 -16.03
N ARG A 262 17.21 -9.72 -16.53
CA ARG A 262 17.80 -9.76 -17.88
C ARG A 262 16.72 -9.62 -18.93
N LEU A 263 15.60 -10.32 -18.75
CA LEU A 263 14.43 -10.22 -19.62
C LEU A 263 13.84 -8.80 -19.60
N ASP A 264 13.63 -8.23 -18.42
CA ASP A 264 13.18 -6.84 -18.26
C ASP A 264 14.11 -5.85 -18.95
N ARG A 265 15.43 -6.00 -18.80
CA ARG A 265 16.40 -5.14 -19.47
C ARG A 265 16.34 -5.30 -20.99
N LEU A 266 16.12 -6.52 -21.50
CA LEU A 266 15.94 -6.78 -22.91
C LEU A 266 14.65 -6.11 -23.44
N LEU A 267 13.56 -6.23 -22.70
CA LEU A 267 12.24 -5.71 -23.08
C LEU A 267 12.13 -4.19 -22.95
N THR A 268 12.81 -3.60 -21.95
CA THR A 268 12.72 -2.16 -21.66
C THR A 268 13.83 -1.31 -22.28
N SER A 269 14.88 -1.95 -22.82
CA SER A 269 15.96 -1.23 -23.51
C SER A 269 15.46 -0.56 -24.79
N ARG A 270 15.86 0.68 -25.05
CA ARG A 270 15.47 1.42 -26.26
C ARG A 270 15.94 0.74 -27.56
N LEU A 271 17.07 0.02 -27.52
CA LEU A 271 17.62 -0.67 -28.70
C LEU A 271 16.99 -2.03 -28.98
N THR A 272 16.64 -2.79 -27.94
CA THR A 272 16.12 -4.16 -28.08
C THR A 272 14.61 -4.24 -27.84
N GLY A 273 14.04 -3.36 -27.02
CA GLY A 273 12.61 -3.37 -26.70
C GLY A 273 11.73 -3.10 -27.91
N PHE A 274 12.11 -2.14 -28.78
CA PHE A 274 11.32 -1.82 -29.98
C PHE A 274 11.29 -2.99 -30.99
N PRO A 275 12.43 -3.61 -31.38
CA PRO A 275 12.42 -4.82 -32.20
C PRO A 275 11.65 -5.99 -31.61
N VAL A 276 11.78 -6.24 -30.29
CA VAL A 276 11.04 -7.31 -29.60
C VAL A 276 9.53 -7.03 -29.61
N MET A 277 9.12 -5.78 -29.36
CA MET A 277 7.71 -5.38 -29.46
C MET A 277 7.16 -5.61 -30.87
N LEU A 278 7.92 -5.25 -31.91
CA LEU A 278 7.52 -5.42 -33.30
C LEU A 278 7.43 -6.90 -33.70
N LEU A 279 8.37 -7.72 -33.23
CA LEU A 279 8.35 -9.17 -33.42
C LEU A 279 7.14 -9.79 -32.70
N LEU A 280 6.85 -9.39 -31.45
CA LEU A 280 5.70 -9.87 -30.69
C LEU A 280 4.38 -9.47 -31.36
N LEU A 281 4.31 -8.23 -31.86
CA LEU A 281 3.16 -7.74 -32.61
C LEU A 281 2.97 -8.56 -33.91
N GLY A 282 4.03 -8.77 -34.66
CA GLY A 282 4.01 -9.62 -35.87
C GLY A 282 3.60 -11.06 -35.58
N LEU A 283 4.09 -11.63 -34.48
CA LEU A 283 3.69 -12.96 -34.00
C LEU A 283 2.20 -13.02 -33.67
N VAL A 284 1.67 -12.00 -32.96
CA VAL A 284 0.23 -11.92 -32.66
C VAL A 284 -0.59 -11.81 -33.91
N PHE A 285 -0.19 -10.97 -34.89
CA PHE A 285 -0.85 -10.89 -36.20
C PHE A 285 -0.80 -12.21 -36.95
N TYR A 286 0.36 -12.85 -37.00
CA TYR A 286 0.52 -14.15 -37.65
C TYR A 286 -0.39 -15.23 -37.04
N LEU A 287 -0.39 -15.33 -35.72
CA LEU A 287 -1.25 -16.28 -34.99
C LEU A 287 -2.74 -15.96 -35.20
N THR A 288 -3.12 -14.67 -35.20
CA THR A 288 -4.51 -14.26 -35.44
C THR A 288 -4.97 -14.62 -36.83
N ILE A 289 -4.16 -14.33 -37.84
CA ILE A 289 -4.51 -14.59 -39.24
C ILE A 289 -4.49 -16.09 -39.55
N GLN A 290 -3.41 -16.79 -39.22
CA GLN A 290 -3.28 -18.22 -39.50
C GLN A 290 -4.12 -19.08 -38.55
N GLY A 291 -4.17 -18.72 -37.26
CA GLY A 291 -4.93 -19.44 -36.27
C GLY A 291 -6.44 -19.37 -36.48
N ALA A 292 -6.97 -18.23 -36.94
CA ALA A 292 -8.40 -18.08 -37.23
C ALA A 292 -8.80 -18.76 -38.57
N ASN A 293 -7.91 -18.78 -39.56
CA ASN A 293 -8.21 -19.34 -40.90
C ASN A 293 -8.39 -20.87 -40.90
N ALA A 294 -7.70 -21.61 -40.05
CA ALA A 294 -7.84 -23.07 -39.98
C ALA A 294 -9.22 -23.51 -39.47
N PRO A 295 -9.72 -23.02 -38.31
CA PRO A 295 -11.08 -23.29 -37.84
C PRO A 295 -12.16 -22.78 -38.79
N SER A 296 -11.95 -21.60 -39.42
CA SER A 296 -12.91 -21.05 -40.39
C SER A 296 -13.07 -21.94 -41.59
N ARG A 297 -11.96 -22.46 -42.18
CA ARG A 297 -12.00 -23.39 -43.29
C ARG A 297 -12.66 -24.72 -42.94
N LEU A 298 -12.41 -25.24 -41.73
CA LEU A 298 -13.04 -26.46 -41.25
C LEU A 298 -14.57 -26.25 -41.08
N LEU A 299 -14.98 -25.19 -40.47
CA LEU A 299 -16.37 -24.83 -40.22
C LEU A 299 -17.10 -24.58 -41.57
N SER A 300 -16.45 -23.88 -42.52
CA SER A 300 -17.00 -23.68 -43.87
C SER A 300 -17.24 -25.01 -44.60
N ARG A 301 -16.27 -25.96 -44.56
CA ARG A 301 -16.44 -27.29 -45.16
C ARG A 301 -17.63 -28.04 -44.59
N TRP A 302 -17.79 -28.01 -43.26
CA TRP A 302 -18.91 -28.67 -42.60
C TRP A 302 -20.24 -28.04 -42.95
N LEU A 303 -20.34 -26.72 -42.98
CA LEU A 303 -21.56 -26.01 -43.36
C LEU A 303 -21.90 -26.23 -44.84
N THR A 304 -20.91 -26.24 -45.73
CA THR A 304 -21.13 -26.53 -47.17
C THR A 304 -21.58 -27.98 -47.38
N ALA A 305 -21.05 -28.94 -46.61
CA ALA A 305 -21.48 -30.34 -46.71
C ALA A 305 -22.96 -30.57 -46.27
N LEU A 306 -23.53 -29.69 -45.45
CA LEU A 306 -24.94 -29.72 -45.04
C LEU A 306 -25.89 -29.14 -46.11
N GLU A 307 -25.38 -28.48 -47.17
CA GLU A 307 -26.20 -27.89 -48.24
C GLU A 307 -26.93 -28.95 -49.07
N GLU A 308 -26.26 -30.05 -49.44
CA GLU A 308 -26.86 -31.15 -50.21
C GLU A 308 -27.99 -31.91 -49.48
N PRO A 309 -27.82 -32.33 -48.20
CA PRO A 309 -28.93 -32.89 -47.40
C PRO A 309 -30.12 -31.92 -47.31
N LEU A 310 -29.85 -30.62 -47.15
CA LEU A 310 -30.92 -29.63 -47.04
C LEU A 310 -31.68 -29.42 -48.32
N ARG A 311 -31.01 -29.48 -49.47
CA ARG A 311 -31.65 -29.51 -50.80
C ARG A 311 -32.51 -30.78 -50.98
N GLY A 312 -32.02 -31.93 -50.52
CA GLY A 312 -32.73 -33.19 -50.55
C GLY A 312 -34.04 -33.15 -49.73
N LEU A 313 -34.01 -32.55 -48.54
CA LEU A 313 -35.17 -32.34 -47.70
C LEU A 313 -36.24 -31.45 -48.35
N LEU A 314 -35.83 -30.49 -49.17
CA LEU A 314 -36.68 -29.53 -49.85
C LEU A 314 -37.03 -29.96 -51.30
N ALA A 315 -36.68 -31.18 -51.74
CA ALA A 315 -36.89 -31.64 -53.11
C ALA A 315 -38.35 -31.65 -53.56
N GLY A 316 -39.32 -31.72 -52.64
CA GLY A 316 -40.75 -31.60 -52.90
C GLY A 316 -41.31 -30.15 -52.93
N ALA A 317 -40.48 -29.15 -52.60
CA ALA A 317 -40.92 -27.77 -52.56
C ALA A 317 -40.78 -27.05 -53.90
N PRO A 318 -41.56 -25.97 -54.17
CA PRO A 318 -41.40 -25.16 -55.37
C PRO A 318 -39.96 -24.63 -55.52
N TRP A 319 -39.49 -24.49 -56.76
CA TRP A 319 -38.11 -24.10 -57.08
C TRP A 319 -37.70 -22.76 -56.39
N TRP A 320 -38.60 -21.81 -56.26
CA TRP A 320 -38.36 -20.52 -55.63
C TRP A 320 -38.14 -20.63 -54.12
N VAL A 321 -38.80 -21.61 -53.42
CA VAL A 321 -38.58 -21.90 -52.00
C VAL A 321 -37.22 -22.49 -51.80
N GLN A 322 -36.76 -23.44 -52.62
CA GLN A 322 -35.43 -24.02 -52.57
C GLN A 322 -34.37 -22.94 -52.75
N GLY A 323 -34.52 -22.04 -53.76
CA GLY A 323 -33.63 -20.95 -53.99
C GLY A 323 -33.56 -19.94 -52.84
N ALA A 324 -34.73 -19.53 -52.32
CA ALA A 324 -34.77 -18.58 -51.21
C ALA A 324 -34.16 -19.16 -49.90
N VAL A 325 -34.50 -20.41 -49.57
CA VAL A 325 -34.07 -21.03 -48.32
C VAL A 325 -32.61 -21.49 -48.39
N VAL A 326 -32.23 -22.24 -49.40
CA VAL A 326 -30.88 -22.83 -49.48
C VAL A 326 -29.87 -21.85 -50.01
N ASP A 327 -30.13 -21.24 -51.19
CA ASP A 327 -29.12 -20.36 -51.84
C ASP A 327 -29.14 -18.97 -51.20
N GLY A 328 -30.29 -18.47 -50.75
CA GLY A 328 -30.40 -17.18 -50.09
C GLY A 328 -30.01 -17.23 -48.64
N ILE A 329 -30.90 -17.83 -47.78
CA ILE A 329 -30.76 -17.75 -46.32
C ILE A 329 -29.62 -18.64 -45.83
N TYR A 330 -29.66 -19.94 -46.15
CA TYR A 330 -28.68 -20.89 -45.57
C TYR A 330 -27.25 -20.54 -45.98
N ARG A 331 -26.97 -20.36 -47.28
CA ARG A 331 -25.63 -20.08 -47.78
C ARG A 331 -25.06 -18.77 -47.20
N THR A 332 -25.90 -17.72 -47.07
CA THR A 332 -25.47 -16.44 -46.48
C THR A 332 -25.14 -16.61 -45.01
N VAL A 333 -26.02 -17.27 -44.23
CA VAL A 333 -25.78 -17.53 -42.78
C VAL A 333 -24.54 -18.42 -42.62
N ALA A 334 -24.41 -19.48 -43.41
CA ALA A 334 -23.26 -20.39 -43.32
C ALA A 334 -21.94 -19.67 -43.58
N TRP A 335 -21.90 -18.77 -44.60
CA TRP A 335 -20.73 -17.97 -44.89
C TRP A 335 -20.39 -17.00 -43.77
N VAL A 336 -21.37 -16.25 -43.23
CA VAL A 336 -21.17 -15.31 -42.13
C VAL A 336 -20.68 -16.04 -40.86
N VAL A 337 -21.30 -17.17 -40.53
CA VAL A 337 -20.91 -17.98 -39.34
C VAL A 337 -19.50 -18.53 -39.51
N ALA A 338 -19.13 -19.03 -40.68
CA ALA A 338 -17.78 -19.58 -40.93
C ALA A 338 -16.68 -18.52 -40.82
N VAL A 339 -16.98 -17.27 -41.22
CA VAL A 339 -15.99 -16.17 -41.15
C VAL A 339 -15.92 -15.50 -39.77
N MET A 340 -17.07 -15.28 -39.13
CA MET A 340 -17.15 -14.50 -37.89
C MET A 340 -16.92 -15.30 -36.62
N LEU A 341 -17.41 -16.55 -36.53
CA LEU A 341 -17.43 -17.32 -35.29
C LEU A 341 -16.03 -17.68 -34.77
N PRO A 342 -15.06 -18.17 -35.60
CA PRO A 342 -13.75 -18.52 -35.09
C PRO A 342 -12.93 -17.35 -34.51
N PRO A 343 -12.86 -16.16 -35.15
CA PRO A 343 -12.17 -15.01 -34.59
C PRO A 343 -12.82 -14.54 -33.25
N MET A 344 -14.16 -14.56 -33.18
CA MET A 344 -14.90 -14.18 -31.98
C MET A 344 -14.65 -15.15 -30.82
N ALA A 345 -14.62 -16.47 -31.09
CA ALA A 345 -14.34 -17.49 -30.07
C ALA A 345 -12.92 -17.30 -29.47
N ILE A 346 -11.92 -17.03 -30.33
CA ILE A 346 -10.54 -16.74 -29.90
C ILE A 346 -10.51 -15.45 -29.05
N PHE A 347 -11.20 -14.41 -29.51
CA PHE A 347 -11.27 -13.13 -28.81
C PHE A 347 -11.94 -13.28 -27.41
N PHE A 348 -13.07 -13.98 -27.31
CA PHE A 348 -13.75 -14.22 -26.06
C PHE A 348 -12.92 -15.09 -25.11
N HIS A 349 -12.22 -16.11 -25.62
CA HIS A 349 -11.33 -16.92 -24.81
C HIS A 349 -10.15 -16.12 -24.26
N ALA A 350 -9.52 -15.30 -25.07
CA ALA A 350 -8.44 -14.41 -24.66
C ALA A 350 -8.91 -13.33 -23.66
N ALA A 351 -10.11 -12.78 -23.86
CA ALA A 351 -10.72 -11.81 -22.95
C ALA A 351 -11.19 -12.44 -21.63
N GLY A 352 -11.75 -13.66 -21.69
CA GLY A 352 -12.17 -14.45 -20.53
C GLY A 352 -11.00 -14.91 -19.66
N GLY A 353 -9.88 -15.32 -20.30
CA GLY A 353 -8.64 -15.67 -19.61
C GLY A 353 -8.04 -14.52 -18.77
N ARG A 354 -8.26 -13.27 -19.15
CA ARG A 354 -7.85 -12.10 -18.37
C ARG A 354 -8.62 -11.93 -17.05
N ARG A 355 -9.86 -12.39 -16.97
CA ARG A 355 -10.64 -12.38 -15.70
C ARG A 355 -10.13 -13.42 -14.71
N VAL A 356 -9.74 -14.60 -15.19
CA VAL A 356 -9.16 -15.66 -14.35
C VAL A 356 -7.74 -15.29 -13.91
N SER A 357 -6.91 -14.70 -14.76
CA SER A 357 -5.57 -14.25 -14.38
C SER A 357 -5.60 -12.99 -13.51
N ALA A 358 -6.65 -12.14 -13.57
CA ALA A 358 -6.83 -11.03 -12.63
C ALA A 358 -7.17 -11.54 -11.21
N GLN A 359 -7.92 -12.63 -11.07
CA GLN A 359 -8.17 -13.28 -9.78
C GLN A 359 -6.96 -14.10 -9.28
N SER A 360 -6.25 -14.80 -10.17
CA SER A 360 -4.99 -15.47 -9.81
C SER A 360 -3.84 -14.47 -9.61
N GLY A 361 -3.84 -13.32 -10.28
CA GLY A 361 -2.91 -12.22 -10.04
C GLY A 361 -3.10 -11.55 -8.67
N LEU A 362 -4.31 -11.55 -8.11
CA LEU A 362 -4.56 -11.15 -6.72
C LEU A 362 -3.98 -12.18 -5.72
N LEU A 363 -3.89 -13.45 -6.09
CA LEU A 363 -3.26 -14.51 -5.30
C LEU A 363 -1.73 -14.58 -5.51
N HIS A 364 -1.21 -14.10 -6.63
CA HIS A 364 0.22 -14.08 -6.98
C HIS A 364 0.81 -12.65 -7.05
N GLY A 365 0.04 -11.62 -6.70
CA GLY A 365 0.39 -10.20 -6.80
C GLY A 365 1.48 -9.71 -5.84
N SER A 366 2.23 -10.60 -5.20
CA SER A 366 3.39 -10.26 -4.36
C SER A 366 4.73 -10.20 -5.12
N VAL A 367 4.75 -10.27 -6.46
CA VAL A 367 5.99 -10.46 -7.24
C VAL A 367 6.18 -9.42 -8.35
N LEU A 368 5.92 -8.14 -8.07
CA LEU A 368 6.45 -7.07 -8.93
C LEU A 368 6.98 -5.92 -8.09
N PRO A 369 8.29 -5.79 -7.94
CA PRO A 369 8.89 -4.59 -7.35
C PRO A 369 8.86 -3.47 -8.39
N GLY A 370 8.07 -2.43 -8.17
CA GLY A 370 8.12 -1.19 -8.93
C GLY A 370 6.82 -0.59 -9.44
N GLY A 371 5.69 -1.32 -9.40
CA GLY A 371 4.41 -0.84 -9.96
C GLY A 371 3.32 -0.47 -8.95
N GLY A 372 3.63 -0.41 -7.66
CA GLY A 372 2.63 -0.31 -6.59
C GLY A 372 1.84 1.00 -6.51
N CYS A 373 2.36 2.11 -7.02
CA CYS A 373 1.69 3.41 -6.91
C CYS A 373 0.55 3.62 -7.92
N LEU A 374 0.60 3.01 -9.11
CA LEU A 374 -0.46 3.22 -10.11
C LEU A 374 -1.69 2.33 -9.92
N ARG A 375 -1.56 1.16 -9.29
CA ARG A 375 -2.70 0.27 -9.02
C ARG A 375 -3.55 0.66 -7.82
N ALA A 376 -2.98 1.32 -6.83
CA ALA A 376 -3.75 1.85 -5.70
C ALA A 376 -4.71 2.97 -6.13
N ALA A 377 -4.32 3.79 -7.12
CA ALA A 377 -5.16 4.85 -7.67
C ALA A 377 -6.36 4.30 -8.47
N GLU A 378 -6.20 3.20 -9.20
CA GLU A 378 -7.32 2.59 -9.97
C GLU A 378 -8.34 1.88 -9.09
N SER A 379 -7.93 1.27 -7.96
CA SER A 379 -8.87 0.64 -7.03
C SER A 379 -9.72 1.66 -6.26
N HIS A 380 -9.17 2.84 -5.94
CA HIS A 380 -9.92 3.91 -5.29
C HIS A 380 -10.94 4.59 -6.23
N HIS A 381 -10.66 4.69 -7.54
CA HIS A 381 -11.63 5.21 -8.51
C HIS A 381 -12.82 4.26 -8.74
N GLY A 382 -12.60 2.96 -8.67
CA GLY A 382 -13.67 1.95 -8.80
C GLY A 382 -14.68 1.98 -7.64
N HIS A 383 -14.23 2.21 -6.42
CA HIS A 383 -15.12 2.30 -5.25
C HIS A 383 -15.88 3.64 -5.16
N GLY A 384 -15.27 4.75 -5.58
CA GLY A 384 -15.93 6.05 -5.61
C GLY A 384 -17.15 6.09 -6.55
N LEU A 385 -17.08 5.44 -7.70
CA LEU A 385 -18.18 5.37 -8.66
C LEU A 385 -19.34 4.47 -8.22
N ARG A 386 -19.10 3.43 -7.42
CA ARG A 386 -20.17 2.61 -6.85
C ARG A 386 -20.95 3.32 -5.73
N LEU A 387 -20.30 4.11 -4.90
CA LEU A 387 -20.95 4.87 -3.83
C LEU A 387 -21.82 6.03 -4.37
N GLN A 388 -21.44 6.67 -5.48
CA GLN A 388 -22.25 7.71 -6.10
C GLN A 388 -23.52 7.17 -6.78
N ARG A 389 -23.53 5.93 -7.31
CA ARG A 389 -24.76 5.33 -7.87
C ARG A 389 -25.78 4.90 -6.82
N LEU A 390 -25.34 4.53 -5.61
CA LEU A 390 -26.25 4.15 -4.51
C LEU A 390 -26.88 5.36 -3.79
N ARG A 391 -26.30 6.56 -3.91
CA ARG A 391 -26.84 7.78 -3.28
C ARG A 391 -27.97 8.46 -4.05
N ARG A 392 -28.26 8.07 -5.29
CA ARG A 392 -29.32 8.70 -6.10
C ARG A 392 -30.72 8.09 -5.94
N HIS A 393 -30.91 7.07 -5.11
CA HIS A 393 -32.20 6.38 -5.02
C HIS A 393 -32.83 6.32 -3.62
N ARG A 394 -32.63 7.27 -2.73
CA ARG A 394 -33.50 7.45 -1.56
C ARG A 394 -33.43 8.87 -1.03
N LEU A 395 -34.36 9.71 -1.46
CA LEU A 395 -34.84 10.87 -0.73
C LEU A 395 -36.27 10.56 -0.24
N PRO A 396 -36.54 10.55 1.04
CA PRO A 396 -37.92 10.69 1.54
C PRO A 396 -38.27 12.16 1.70
N HIS A 397 -39.45 12.50 1.19
CA HIS A 397 -40.14 13.76 1.44
C HIS A 397 -40.45 13.93 2.94
N HIS A 398 -40.62 15.19 3.32
CA HIS A 398 -41.17 15.81 4.52
C HIS A 398 -40.14 16.31 5.57
N CYS A 399 -39.99 17.63 5.53
CA CYS A 399 -40.08 18.50 6.70
C CYS A 399 -40.49 19.92 6.26
N GLN A 400 -41.68 20.34 6.67
CA GLN A 400 -42.16 21.70 6.57
C GLN A 400 -41.46 22.62 7.59
N PRO A 401 -41.21 23.90 7.30
CA PRO A 401 -40.68 24.83 8.28
C PRO A 401 -41.73 25.41 9.18
N GLN A 402 -41.58 25.29 10.50
CA GLN A 402 -42.31 26.08 11.48
C GLN A 402 -41.78 27.52 11.51
N ARG A 403 -42.70 28.45 11.40
CA ARG A 403 -42.54 29.91 11.59
C ARG A 403 -42.26 30.20 13.07
N ALA A 404 -41.24 30.99 13.35
CA ALA A 404 -41.17 31.82 14.56
C ALA A 404 -40.68 33.21 14.16
N ALA A 405 -41.38 34.20 14.72
CA ALA A 405 -41.34 35.63 14.40
C ALA A 405 -40.21 36.36 15.12
N GLY A 406 -39.74 37.46 14.51
CA GLY A 406 -39.25 38.64 15.23
C GLY A 406 -37.78 38.97 15.09
N GLY A 407 -37.43 40.10 14.44
CA GLY A 407 -36.36 40.98 14.83
C GLY A 407 -35.25 41.28 13.80
N HIS A 408 -35.47 42.33 13.06
CA HIS A 408 -34.58 43.35 12.47
C HIS A 408 -33.22 42.99 11.78
N PRO A 409 -32.90 43.77 10.72
CA PRO A 409 -31.84 43.46 9.76
C PRO A 409 -30.53 44.24 10.06
N HIS A 410 -29.40 43.61 9.87
CA HIS A 410 -28.12 44.30 9.58
C HIS A 410 -27.45 43.66 8.37
N GLN A 411 -27.26 44.54 7.39
CA GLN A 411 -26.48 44.32 6.19
C GLN A 411 -25.04 43.89 6.52
N LEU A 412 -24.53 42.87 5.84
CA LEU A 412 -23.13 42.72 5.56
C LEU A 412 -22.96 42.14 4.15
N LEU A 413 -22.47 43.02 3.30
CA LEU A 413 -21.92 42.72 1.99
C LEU A 413 -20.80 41.70 2.11
N CYS A 414 -20.93 40.61 1.43
CA CYS A 414 -19.79 39.72 1.15
C CYS A 414 -19.53 39.73 -0.35
N SER A 415 -18.47 40.45 -0.73
CA SER A 415 -17.98 40.59 -2.08
C SER A 415 -17.40 39.26 -2.59
N MET A 416 -17.99 38.75 -3.65
CA MET A 416 -17.41 37.69 -4.49
C MET A 416 -16.17 38.27 -5.21
N GLN A 417 -14.97 37.82 -4.86
CA GLN A 417 -13.78 37.93 -5.69
C GLN A 417 -13.61 36.66 -6.51
N ARG A 418 -13.75 36.79 -7.83
CA ARG A 418 -13.34 35.81 -8.82
C ARG A 418 -11.82 35.85 -8.99
N PRO A 419 -11.10 34.72 -9.13
CA PRO A 419 -9.72 34.76 -9.56
C PRO A 419 -9.62 34.97 -11.07
N LEU A 420 -8.74 35.90 -11.47
CA LEU A 420 -8.34 36.20 -12.83
C LEU A 420 -7.39 35.13 -13.40
N PRO A 421 -7.39 34.90 -14.73
CA PRO A 421 -6.48 33.95 -15.36
C PRO A 421 -5.07 34.53 -15.54
N TYR A 422 -4.05 33.67 -15.38
CA TYR A 422 -2.65 33.98 -15.63
C TYR A 422 -2.38 34.21 -17.14
N PRO A 423 -1.53 35.15 -17.52
CA PRO A 423 -1.10 35.32 -18.90
C PRO A 423 0.04 34.35 -19.22
N TYR A 424 -0.06 33.69 -20.36
CA TYR A 424 1.02 33.03 -21.07
C TYR A 424 2.07 34.03 -21.50
N SER A 425 3.35 33.73 -21.31
CA SER A 425 4.48 34.42 -21.94
C SER A 425 5.34 33.37 -22.66
N PRO A 426 5.61 33.54 -23.96
CA PRO A 426 6.57 32.70 -24.67
C PRO A 426 7.94 33.37 -24.63
N ASP A 427 8.97 32.58 -24.33
CA ASP A 427 10.32 32.60 -24.92
C ASP A 427 11.04 31.29 -24.55
#